data_ea9b0d9b4f02c604a9b32b5a03001663
#
_entry.id   ea9b0d9b4f02c604a9b32b5a03001663
#
_cell.length_a   1.000
_cell.length_b   1.000
_cell.length_c   1.000
_cell.angle_alpha   90.00
_cell.angle_beta   90.00
_cell.angle_gamma   90.00
#
_symmetry.space_group_name_H-M   'P 1'
#
loop_
_entity.id
_entity.type
_entity.pdbx_description
1 polymer ?
#
loop_
_entity_poly.entity_id
_entity_poly.type
_entity_poly.pdbx_seq_one_letter_code
_entity_poly.pdbx_strand_id
1 'polypeptide(L)'
;EWLWNGYSYRGSPALAEWEAEQITSNEQRIGKVYAGDFESHVGIAAIFENFLVEITARGYELRDAHGYDFRCTNATGGWSCPNGSVNDLSFHAWGLALDMNADANPIEVYQDPSGGNACEVAMETDMPQWLIQTAEKWGLYWGGYGWGDGCASPSTSAYRDPPHFEFRGTPEMAEQILRFNLRNDPDLGCYDVVDLDGTERMICNREFVVEAGWRVAIDPDAPAGATAAIVNLTATAASEDGFFSLESCAARATAYPETSNVNFVEGQDVANLAVIPLDADGRFCLFHSVEAHGVIDVLAFLTSSTDVTTYSVAPQAPRRIVDTRSQPSCDTSSECEIRPVGDQEAIVIEAAPDEPYLANLTVTRSSAPGFISAGGCSQMVDGDGVPTWSNLNYRVEEDRANLAIIRPDSNLASCAYSWGGTDLIVDVLGTLFSTDPSGLAWTLTPPERILDTRRCDEPPCTFGIDKGEVLRIPVDSDAPFVAVNVTATDALEWGFVTIDACSTLDALTGSPSTSTVNIDSGATAANLTLAAVENGEICAWSYGRTHLIVDVQAELNIDGNLRIDLDEPLRIYDGRKGGTGLITQ
;
A
#
# COMPACT_ATOMS: atom_id res chain seq x y z
N GLU A 1 10.43 -4.16 -32.27
CA GLU A 1 11.69 -4.40 -31.54
C GLU A 1 12.01 -3.18 -30.69
N TRP A 2 12.36 -3.39 -29.41
CA TRP A 2 12.56 -2.29 -28.46
C TRP A 2 13.79 -1.42 -28.76
N LEU A 3 14.83 -1.95 -29.43
CA LEU A 3 15.95 -1.16 -29.92
C LEU A 3 15.83 -0.88 -31.40
N TRP A 4 16.20 0.33 -31.82
CA TRP A 4 16.31 0.67 -33.22
C TRP A 4 17.39 -0.17 -33.91
N ASN A 5 17.00 -0.96 -34.90
CA ASN A 5 17.91 -1.83 -35.64
C ASN A 5 17.98 -1.50 -37.16
N GLY A 6 17.28 -0.46 -37.58
CA GLY A 6 17.26 -0.03 -38.97
C GLY A 6 18.50 0.73 -39.38
N TYR A 7 18.91 0.59 -40.68
CA TYR A 7 19.87 1.48 -41.26
C TYR A 7 19.19 2.80 -41.61
N SER A 8 19.51 3.86 -40.89
CA SER A 8 18.83 5.15 -41.09
C SER A 8 19.74 6.33 -40.71
N TYR A 9 19.33 7.49 -41.15
CA TYR A 9 19.98 8.76 -40.81
C TYR A 9 19.06 9.57 -39.86
N ARG A 10 19.65 10.48 -39.11
CA ARG A 10 18.93 11.40 -38.24
C ARG A 10 17.80 12.11 -39.01
N GLY A 11 16.57 12.05 -38.44
CA GLY A 11 15.38 12.67 -39.05
C GLY A 11 14.71 11.84 -40.16
N SER A 12 15.04 10.55 -40.30
CA SER A 12 14.28 9.69 -41.21
C SER A 12 12.88 9.40 -40.64
N PRO A 13 11.84 9.19 -41.53
CA PRO A 13 10.50 8.90 -41.08
C PRO A 13 10.40 7.64 -40.21
N ALA A 14 11.16 6.59 -40.52
CA ALA A 14 11.17 5.35 -39.74
C ALA A 14 11.82 5.51 -38.37
N LEU A 15 12.85 6.38 -38.25
CA LEU A 15 13.41 6.74 -36.95
C LEU A 15 12.41 7.56 -36.13
N ALA A 16 11.75 8.54 -36.73
CA ALA A 16 10.77 9.37 -36.05
C ALA A 16 9.55 8.57 -35.55
N GLU A 17 9.15 7.51 -36.25
CA GLU A 17 8.11 6.60 -35.81
C GLU A 17 8.57 5.80 -34.58
N TRP A 18 9.78 5.25 -34.59
CA TRP A 18 10.35 4.54 -33.45
C TRP A 18 10.57 5.48 -32.23
N GLU A 19 11.08 6.70 -32.45
CA GLU A 19 11.26 7.71 -31.41
C GLU A 19 9.95 8.02 -30.70
N ALA A 20 8.86 8.17 -31.44
CA ALA A 20 7.54 8.47 -30.90
C ALA A 20 6.97 7.34 -30.02
N GLU A 21 7.35 6.09 -30.29
CA GLU A 21 6.89 4.92 -29.53
C GLU A 21 7.81 4.59 -28.35
N GLN A 22 9.12 4.76 -28.49
CA GLN A 22 10.11 4.21 -27.57
C GLN A 22 10.85 5.25 -26.74
N ILE A 23 10.75 6.53 -27.05
CA ILE A 23 11.41 7.61 -26.30
C ILE A 23 10.38 8.41 -25.52
N THR A 24 10.64 8.63 -24.25
CA THR A 24 9.79 9.40 -23.33
C THR A 24 10.56 10.51 -22.65
N SER A 25 9.90 11.63 -22.39
CA SER A 25 10.44 12.68 -21.52
C SER A 25 10.25 12.31 -20.06
N ASN A 26 11.27 12.54 -19.26
CA ASN A 26 11.30 12.31 -17.81
C ASN A 26 10.99 13.58 -17.00
N GLU A 27 10.67 14.68 -17.65
CA GLU A 27 10.47 15.99 -17.02
C GLU A 27 9.44 15.97 -15.89
N GLN A 28 8.30 15.32 -16.10
CA GLN A 28 7.19 15.29 -15.16
C GLN A 28 7.37 14.29 -14.00
N ARG A 29 8.35 13.39 -14.10
CA ARG A 29 8.51 12.26 -13.17
C ARG A 29 9.56 12.51 -12.08
N ILE A 30 10.49 13.42 -12.32
CA ILE A 30 11.55 13.77 -11.36
C ILE A 30 11.11 14.93 -10.45
N GLY A 31 10.03 15.62 -10.76
CA GLY A 31 9.44 16.67 -9.93
C GLY A 31 10.40 17.81 -9.59
N LYS A 32 10.33 18.35 -8.37
CA LYS A 32 11.13 19.50 -7.90
C LYS A 32 12.62 19.22 -7.67
N VAL A 33 13.06 17.97 -7.84
CA VAL A 33 14.41 17.53 -7.48
C VAL A 33 15.38 17.71 -8.65
N TYR A 34 14.87 17.92 -9.85
CA TYR A 34 15.65 18.06 -11.06
C TYR A 34 15.46 19.43 -11.71
N ALA A 35 16.54 20.06 -12.12
CA ALA A 35 16.52 21.42 -12.69
C ALA A 35 16.37 21.46 -14.23
N GLY A 36 16.06 20.34 -14.87
CA GLY A 36 15.87 20.20 -16.32
C GLY A 36 15.16 18.92 -16.68
N ASP A 37 14.91 18.70 -17.95
CA ASP A 37 14.31 17.51 -18.51
C ASP A 37 15.34 16.73 -19.33
N PHE A 38 15.17 15.42 -19.39
CA PHE A 38 15.93 14.57 -20.28
C PHE A 38 14.99 13.52 -20.91
N GLU A 39 15.40 12.97 -22.04
CA GLU A 39 14.66 11.93 -22.71
C GLU A 39 15.38 10.59 -22.59
N SER A 40 14.61 9.49 -22.41
CA SER A 40 15.14 8.15 -22.32
C SER A 40 14.19 7.13 -22.95
N HIS A 41 14.67 5.89 -23.11
CA HIS A 41 13.83 4.78 -23.59
C HIS A 41 12.75 4.43 -22.57
N VAL A 42 11.49 4.27 -23.00
CA VAL A 42 10.34 3.96 -22.14
C VAL A 42 10.58 2.73 -21.23
N GLY A 43 11.26 1.70 -21.75
CA GLY A 43 11.53 0.46 -21.01
C GLY A 43 12.54 0.57 -19.87
N ILE A 44 13.27 1.69 -19.74
CA ILE A 44 14.26 1.90 -18.69
C ILE A 44 14.15 3.27 -17.99
N ALA A 45 13.17 4.09 -18.37
CA ALA A 45 13.00 5.43 -17.82
C ALA A 45 12.98 5.43 -16.29
N ALA A 46 12.29 4.48 -15.68
CA ALA A 46 12.21 4.35 -14.23
C ALA A 46 13.56 4.03 -13.56
N ILE A 47 14.50 3.37 -14.23
CA ILE A 47 15.86 3.14 -13.71
C ILE A 47 16.58 4.48 -13.53
N PHE A 48 16.60 5.33 -14.57
CA PHE A 48 17.23 6.64 -14.49
C PHE A 48 16.55 7.55 -13.47
N GLU A 49 15.22 7.56 -13.44
CA GLU A 49 14.46 8.37 -12.49
C GLU A 49 14.79 8.02 -11.04
N ASN A 50 14.75 6.75 -10.68
CA ASN A 50 15.06 6.30 -9.32
C ASN A 50 16.51 6.53 -8.95
N PHE A 51 17.43 6.31 -9.88
CA PHE A 51 18.85 6.64 -9.68
C PHE A 51 19.02 8.12 -9.35
N LEU A 52 18.44 9.03 -10.16
CA LEU A 52 18.54 10.48 -9.95
C LEU A 52 17.86 10.92 -8.64
N VAL A 53 16.70 10.36 -8.31
CA VAL A 53 16.03 10.62 -7.03
C VAL A 53 16.91 10.21 -5.86
N GLU A 54 17.51 9.02 -5.89
CA GLU A 54 18.35 8.54 -4.79
C GLU A 54 19.62 9.40 -4.60
N ILE A 55 20.33 9.74 -5.68
CA ILE A 55 21.56 10.54 -5.54
C ILE A 55 21.30 11.98 -5.08
N THR A 56 20.21 12.59 -5.55
CA THR A 56 19.83 13.94 -5.14
C THR A 56 19.33 13.98 -3.69
N ALA A 57 18.57 12.96 -3.27
CA ALA A 57 18.15 12.79 -1.88
C ALA A 57 19.34 12.61 -0.92
N ARG A 58 20.43 12.01 -1.39
CA ARG A 58 21.70 11.87 -0.63
C ARG A 58 22.60 13.09 -0.71
N GLY A 59 22.14 14.18 -1.36
CA GLY A 59 22.79 15.49 -1.38
C GLY A 59 23.72 15.73 -2.56
N TYR A 60 23.64 14.91 -3.63
CA TYR A 60 24.37 15.25 -4.86
C TYR A 60 23.65 16.36 -5.61
N GLU A 61 24.37 17.42 -5.95
CA GLU A 61 23.82 18.56 -6.69
C GLU A 61 23.77 18.24 -8.19
N LEU A 62 22.60 17.82 -8.68
CA LEU A 62 22.37 17.62 -10.10
C LEU A 62 22.08 18.96 -10.77
N ARG A 63 22.97 19.39 -11.69
CA ARG A 63 22.87 20.66 -12.42
C ARG A 63 22.34 20.49 -13.83
N ASP A 64 22.71 19.39 -14.48
CA ASP A 64 22.20 19.00 -15.80
C ASP A 64 22.18 17.48 -15.96
N ALA A 65 21.32 17.00 -16.89
CA ALA A 65 21.27 15.63 -17.32
C ALA A 65 20.89 15.58 -18.80
N HIS A 66 21.57 14.73 -19.58
CA HIS A 66 21.35 14.56 -21.01
C HIS A 66 21.19 13.08 -21.34
N GLY A 67 20.02 12.70 -21.85
CA GLY A 67 19.65 11.33 -22.15
C GLY A 67 19.73 10.98 -23.62
N TYR A 68 18.57 10.82 -24.26
CA TYR A 68 18.46 10.44 -25.67
C TYR A 68 19.10 11.45 -26.62
N ASP A 69 19.94 10.94 -27.51
CA ASP A 69 20.48 11.70 -28.63
C ASP A 69 20.94 10.75 -29.73
N PHE A 70 20.30 10.83 -30.90
CA PHE A 70 20.62 9.95 -32.02
C PHE A 70 21.96 10.31 -32.64
N ARG A 71 23.02 9.68 -32.18
CA ARG A 71 24.41 9.88 -32.62
C ARG A 71 25.22 8.58 -32.59
N CYS A 72 26.30 8.54 -33.37
CA CYS A 72 27.32 7.51 -33.24
C CYS A 72 28.24 7.77 -32.04
N THR A 73 29.02 6.75 -31.65
CA THR A 73 30.09 6.94 -30.68
C THR A 73 31.14 7.92 -31.22
N ASN A 74 31.86 8.58 -30.33
CA ASN A 74 32.96 9.49 -30.75
C ASN A 74 34.04 8.76 -31.56
N ALA A 75 34.28 7.48 -31.28
CA ALA A 75 35.24 6.64 -32.02
C ALA A 75 34.79 6.36 -33.48
N THR A 76 33.50 6.36 -33.77
CA THR A 76 32.93 6.01 -35.08
C THR A 76 32.37 7.19 -35.86
N GLY A 77 32.54 8.40 -35.36
CA GLY A 77 32.22 9.62 -36.09
C GLY A 77 31.27 10.59 -35.40
N GLY A 78 30.86 10.33 -34.15
CA GLY A 78 30.03 11.22 -33.35
C GLY A 78 28.73 11.63 -34.06
N TRP A 79 28.48 12.94 -34.14
CA TRP A 79 27.29 13.51 -34.76
C TRP A 79 27.12 13.22 -36.27
N SER A 80 28.20 12.94 -36.97
CA SER A 80 28.14 12.77 -38.44
C SER A 80 27.81 11.36 -38.89
N CYS A 81 27.95 10.34 -38.06
CA CYS A 81 27.65 8.92 -38.35
C CYS A 81 27.93 8.53 -39.81
N PRO A 82 29.14 8.70 -40.35
CA PRO A 82 29.39 8.66 -41.78
C PRO A 82 29.15 7.26 -42.41
N ASN A 83 29.19 6.20 -41.61
CA ASN A 83 29.04 4.83 -42.10
C ASN A 83 27.73 4.16 -41.72
N GLY A 84 26.92 4.77 -40.86
CA GLY A 84 25.54 4.39 -40.55
C GLY A 84 25.25 2.94 -40.14
N SER A 85 26.22 2.28 -39.53
CA SER A 85 25.99 0.94 -38.94
C SER A 85 25.38 1.07 -37.54
N VAL A 86 24.42 0.21 -37.21
CA VAL A 86 23.85 0.16 -35.85
C VAL A 86 24.92 -0.12 -34.78
N ASN A 87 25.99 -0.80 -35.14
CA ASN A 87 27.11 -1.08 -34.22
C ASN A 87 27.97 0.16 -33.92
N ASP A 88 27.77 1.25 -34.66
CA ASP A 88 28.48 2.49 -34.48
C ASP A 88 27.69 3.49 -33.61
N LEU A 89 26.43 3.18 -33.29
CA LEU A 89 25.56 4.05 -32.50
C LEU A 89 25.99 4.07 -31.02
N SER A 90 25.91 5.25 -30.41
CA SER A 90 26.05 5.43 -28.96
C SER A 90 24.83 4.88 -28.24
N PHE A 91 24.97 4.47 -26.98
CA PHE A 91 23.84 4.11 -26.12
C PHE A 91 22.82 5.26 -25.97
N HIS A 92 23.24 6.51 -26.08
CA HIS A 92 22.32 7.65 -26.19
C HIS A 92 21.35 7.54 -27.38
N ALA A 93 21.78 6.98 -28.49
CA ALA A 93 20.93 6.80 -29.67
C ALA A 93 19.75 5.85 -29.47
N TRP A 94 19.76 5.08 -28.40
CA TRP A 94 18.65 4.22 -27.99
C TRP A 94 17.96 4.70 -26.71
N GLY A 95 18.37 5.86 -26.16
CA GLY A 95 17.86 6.35 -24.89
C GLY A 95 18.31 5.50 -23.68
N LEU A 96 19.40 4.75 -23.81
CA LEU A 96 19.94 3.85 -22.81
C LEU A 96 21.13 4.46 -22.04
N ALA A 97 21.47 5.71 -22.26
CA ALA A 97 22.54 6.41 -21.57
C ALA A 97 22.09 7.77 -21.05
N LEU A 98 22.75 8.19 -19.99
CA LEU A 98 22.54 9.45 -19.29
C LEU A 98 23.91 10.07 -18.99
N ASP A 99 24.13 11.32 -19.40
CA ASP A 99 25.27 12.14 -19.00
C ASP A 99 24.83 13.14 -17.94
N MET A 100 25.59 13.28 -16.84
CA MET A 100 25.27 14.19 -15.74
C MET A 100 26.42 15.14 -15.44
N ASN A 101 26.10 16.42 -15.17
CA ASN A 101 27.05 17.43 -14.76
C ASN A 101 28.33 17.43 -15.59
N ALA A 102 28.19 17.41 -16.92
CA ALA A 102 29.31 17.27 -17.85
C ALA A 102 30.37 18.38 -17.72
N ASP A 103 30.00 19.56 -17.19
CA ASP A 103 30.89 20.68 -16.91
C ASP A 103 31.89 20.39 -15.80
N ALA A 104 31.53 19.60 -14.80
CA ALA A 104 32.38 19.20 -13.68
C ALA A 104 33.03 17.82 -13.88
N ASN A 105 32.57 17.08 -14.90
CA ASN A 105 32.98 15.70 -15.19
C ASN A 105 33.42 15.58 -16.64
N PRO A 106 34.51 16.24 -17.07
CA PRO A 106 34.89 16.29 -18.47
C PRO A 106 35.28 14.89 -18.99
N ILE A 107 34.86 14.61 -20.23
CA ILE A 107 35.36 13.44 -20.96
C ILE A 107 36.78 13.65 -21.40
N GLU A 108 37.72 12.78 -21.02
CA GLU A 108 39.13 12.92 -21.31
C GLU A 108 39.81 11.61 -21.66
N VAL A 109 40.88 11.73 -22.44
CA VAL A 109 41.84 10.65 -22.64
C VAL A 109 42.97 10.81 -21.60
N TYR A 110 42.87 9.99 -20.56
CA TYR A 110 43.88 9.98 -19.49
C TYR A 110 45.14 9.29 -19.98
N GLN A 111 46.29 9.96 -19.73
CA GLN A 111 47.61 9.44 -20.05
C GLN A 111 48.50 9.57 -18.81
N ASP A 112 49.23 8.51 -18.48
CA ASP A 112 50.28 8.62 -17.47
C ASP A 112 51.56 9.25 -18.08
N PRO A 113 51.95 10.47 -17.68
CA PRO A 113 53.14 11.13 -18.21
C PRO A 113 54.44 10.36 -17.93
N SER A 114 54.45 9.47 -16.94
CA SER A 114 55.59 8.63 -16.58
C SER A 114 55.67 7.34 -17.39
N GLY A 115 54.64 7.05 -18.23
CA GLY A 115 54.51 5.80 -18.97
C GLY A 115 54.03 4.63 -18.14
N GLY A 116 53.42 4.92 -16.97
CA GLY A 116 52.78 3.95 -16.10
C GLY A 116 51.35 3.63 -16.53
N ASN A 117 50.50 3.25 -15.57
CA ASN A 117 49.12 2.88 -15.82
C ASN A 117 48.19 4.12 -15.83
N ALA A 118 47.66 4.47 -16.98
CA ALA A 118 46.74 5.62 -17.13
C ALA A 118 45.46 5.47 -16.29
N CYS A 119 45.11 4.25 -15.88
CA CYS A 119 43.96 3.98 -15.00
C CYS A 119 44.18 4.39 -13.53
N GLU A 120 45.44 4.60 -13.14
CA GLU A 120 45.83 5.11 -11.82
C GLU A 120 45.91 6.64 -11.75
N VAL A 121 45.77 7.31 -12.91
CA VAL A 121 45.70 8.78 -12.97
C VAL A 121 44.36 9.21 -12.37
N ALA A 122 44.40 10.17 -11.46
CA ALA A 122 43.20 10.73 -10.86
C ALA A 122 42.30 11.37 -11.93
N MET A 123 41.01 11.04 -11.89
CA MET A 123 40.03 11.69 -12.74
C MET A 123 39.60 13.02 -12.18
N GLU A 124 39.32 13.97 -13.09
CA GLU A 124 38.59 15.18 -12.76
C GLU A 124 37.09 14.85 -12.73
N THR A 125 36.55 14.72 -11.52
CA THR A 125 35.13 14.37 -11.31
C THR A 125 34.66 14.84 -9.94
N ASP A 126 33.43 15.35 -9.87
CA ASP A 126 32.75 15.69 -8.62
C ASP A 126 31.88 14.50 -8.07
N MET A 127 31.91 13.37 -8.75
CA MET A 127 31.11 12.19 -8.39
C MET A 127 31.76 11.39 -7.26
N PRO A 128 31.13 11.31 -6.07
CA PRO A 128 31.68 10.54 -4.96
C PRO A 128 31.49 9.02 -5.23
N GLN A 129 32.33 8.22 -4.59
CA GLN A 129 32.28 6.75 -4.74
C GLN A 129 30.91 6.14 -4.44
N TRP A 130 30.18 6.69 -3.46
CA TRP A 130 28.85 6.22 -3.12
C TRP A 130 27.83 6.44 -4.25
N LEU A 131 27.97 7.49 -5.08
CA LEU A 131 27.12 7.74 -6.24
C LEU A 131 27.31 6.65 -7.30
N ILE A 132 28.58 6.27 -7.54
CA ILE A 132 28.92 5.20 -8.48
C ILE A 132 28.37 3.86 -8.01
N GLN A 133 28.47 3.56 -6.70
CA GLN A 133 27.84 2.39 -6.10
C GLN A 133 26.31 2.41 -6.23
N THR A 134 25.70 3.60 -6.12
CA THR A 134 24.27 3.76 -6.34
C THR A 134 23.91 3.49 -7.81
N ALA A 135 24.70 3.96 -8.77
CA ALA A 135 24.49 3.63 -10.19
C ALA A 135 24.58 2.11 -10.46
N GLU A 136 25.57 1.44 -9.88
CA GLU A 136 25.70 -0.02 -9.96
C GLU A 136 24.51 -0.75 -9.36
N LYS A 137 23.98 -0.28 -8.22
CA LYS A 137 22.74 -0.79 -7.61
C LYS A 137 21.56 -0.73 -8.59
N TRP A 138 21.45 0.33 -9.38
CA TRP A 138 20.42 0.50 -10.41
C TRP A 138 20.78 -0.15 -11.77
N GLY A 139 21.84 -0.98 -11.80
CA GLY A 139 22.26 -1.69 -13.00
C GLY A 139 22.93 -0.83 -14.07
N LEU A 140 23.35 0.38 -13.71
CA LEU A 140 24.02 1.30 -14.60
C LEU A 140 25.55 1.06 -14.61
N TYR A 141 26.13 1.07 -15.79
CA TYR A 141 27.58 1.07 -15.99
C TYR A 141 28.08 2.52 -16.00
N TRP A 142 29.10 2.81 -15.23
CA TRP A 142 29.72 4.13 -15.22
C TRP A 142 30.87 4.25 -16.23
N GLY A 143 30.81 5.25 -17.10
CA GLY A 143 31.82 5.51 -18.13
C GLY A 143 33.22 5.89 -17.59
N GLY A 144 33.30 6.30 -16.32
CA GLY A 144 34.56 6.52 -15.63
C GLY A 144 35.44 5.29 -15.47
N TYR A 145 34.87 4.06 -15.60
CA TYR A 145 35.66 2.83 -15.68
C TYR A 145 36.32 2.62 -17.04
N GLY A 146 35.92 3.37 -18.07
CA GLY A 146 36.42 3.27 -19.43
C GLY A 146 35.75 2.18 -20.27
N TRP A 147 36.13 2.08 -21.53
CA TRP A 147 35.57 1.14 -22.51
C TRP A 147 36.57 0.07 -22.95
N GLY A 148 36.06 -1.03 -23.49
CA GLY A 148 36.87 -2.20 -23.88
C GLY A 148 37.25 -3.03 -22.67
N ASP A 149 38.52 -3.38 -22.55
CA ASP A 149 39.05 -4.03 -21.34
C ASP A 149 39.03 -3.05 -20.14
N GLY A 150 38.67 -1.78 -20.38
CA GLY A 150 38.65 -0.72 -19.40
C GLY A 150 39.99 -0.59 -18.68
N CYS A 151 39.91 -0.45 -17.36
CA CYS A 151 41.09 -0.50 -16.49
C CYS A 151 41.38 -1.90 -15.93
N ALA A 152 40.86 -2.96 -16.52
CA ALA A 152 41.15 -4.35 -16.13
C ALA A 152 42.60 -4.74 -16.39
N SER A 153 43.24 -4.08 -17.35
CA SER A 153 44.68 -4.25 -17.65
C SER A 153 45.40 -2.93 -17.65
N PRO A 154 46.64 -2.83 -17.15
CA PRO A 154 47.42 -1.61 -17.21
C PRO A 154 47.57 -1.10 -18.65
N SER A 155 47.28 0.18 -18.86
CA SER A 155 47.37 0.87 -20.14
C SER A 155 48.02 2.24 -19.96
N THR A 156 48.82 2.65 -20.92
CA THR A 156 49.46 3.99 -20.92
C THR A 156 48.46 5.07 -21.35
N SER A 157 47.30 4.70 -21.86
CA SER A 157 46.23 5.63 -22.23
C SER A 157 44.87 4.96 -21.94
N ALA A 158 43.99 5.67 -21.25
CA ALA A 158 42.66 5.21 -20.95
C ALA A 158 41.63 6.29 -21.36
N TYR A 159 40.62 5.89 -22.12
CA TYR A 159 39.49 6.75 -22.44
C TYR A 159 38.43 6.56 -21.35
N ARG A 160 38.17 7.64 -20.63
CA ARG A 160 37.23 7.65 -19.48
C ARG A 160 36.24 8.78 -19.67
N ASP A 161 34.98 8.49 -19.35
CA ASP A 161 33.82 9.37 -19.53
C ASP A 161 33.06 9.49 -18.22
N PRO A 162 33.55 10.30 -17.27
CA PRO A 162 32.94 10.33 -15.93
C PRO A 162 31.49 10.79 -15.89
N PRO A 163 30.95 11.66 -16.77
CA PRO A 163 29.53 12.05 -16.72
C PRO A 163 28.60 10.95 -17.17
N HIS A 164 29.11 9.92 -17.90
CA HIS A 164 28.32 8.94 -18.63
C HIS A 164 27.92 7.73 -17.78
N PHE A 165 26.62 7.42 -17.80
CA PHE A 165 26.01 6.23 -17.22
C PHE A 165 25.18 5.53 -18.29
N GLU A 166 25.30 4.21 -18.44
CA GLU A 166 24.55 3.47 -19.44
C GLU A 166 23.96 2.17 -18.91
N PHE A 167 22.77 1.85 -19.39
CA PHE A 167 22.10 0.58 -19.10
C PHE A 167 22.37 -0.43 -20.22
N ARG A 168 22.94 -1.59 -19.86
CA ARG A 168 23.39 -2.63 -20.81
C ARG A 168 22.46 -3.85 -20.84
N GLY A 169 21.26 -3.76 -20.28
CA GLY A 169 20.29 -4.84 -20.17
C GLY A 169 19.14 -4.73 -21.16
N THR A 170 18.10 -5.51 -20.88
CA THR A 170 16.80 -5.47 -21.58
C THR A 170 15.75 -4.79 -20.68
N PRO A 171 14.58 -4.40 -21.21
CA PRO A 171 13.49 -3.87 -20.38
C PRO A 171 13.07 -4.82 -19.25
N GLU A 172 13.07 -6.12 -19.49
CA GLU A 172 12.75 -7.12 -18.47
C GLU A 172 13.80 -7.16 -17.35
N MET A 173 15.09 -6.98 -17.68
CA MET A 173 16.16 -6.85 -16.68
C MET A 173 16.01 -5.55 -15.90
N ALA A 174 15.65 -4.45 -16.56
CA ALA A 174 15.38 -3.17 -15.91
C ALA A 174 14.23 -3.30 -14.91
N GLU A 175 13.15 -3.96 -15.30
CA GLU A 175 12.00 -4.23 -14.43
C GLU A 175 12.40 -5.09 -13.22
N GLN A 176 13.21 -6.15 -13.40
CA GLN A 176 13.69 -6.97 -12.30
C GLN A 176 14.58 -6.17 -11.32
N ILE A 177 15.50 -5.35 -11.83
CA ILE A 177 16.35 -4.48 -11.01
C ILE A 177 15.48 -3.47 -10.24
N LEU A 178 14.53 -2.87 -10.92
CA LEU A 178 13.58 -1.92 -10.32
C LEU A 178 12.82 -2.58 -9.16
N ARG A 179 12.17 -3.72 -9.42
CA ARG A 179 11.44 -4.48 -8.40
C ARG A 179 12.33 -4.88 -7.23
N PHE A 180 13.54 -5.38 -7.50
CA PHE A 180 14.49 -5.76 -6.45
C PHE A 180 14.88 -4.57 -5.58
N ASN A 181 15.25 -3.44 -6.18
CA ASN A 181 15.69 -2.27 -5.44
C ASN A 181 14.56 -1.62 -4.65
N LEU A 182 13.34 -1.56 -5.22
CA LEU A 182 12.17 -1.02 -4.53
C LEU A 182 11.75 -1.90 -3.34
N ARG A 183 11.92 -3.22 -3.43
CA ARG A 183 11.69 -4.13 -2.31
C ARG A 183 12.70 -3.97 -1.17
N ASN A 184 13.94 -3.63 -1.49
CA ASN A 184 15.04 -3.57 -0.51
C ASN A 184 15.36 -2.14 -0.02
N ASP A 185 14.70 -1.12 -0.56
CA ASP A 185 14.89 0.27 -0.15
C ASP A 185 13.53 0.94 0.13
N PRO A 186 13.06 0.88 1.39
CA PRO A 186 11.76 1.46 1.77
C PRO A 186 11.71 2.98 1.63
N ASP A 187 12.85 3.64 1.42
CA ASP A 187 12.93 5.09 1.23
C ASP A 187 12.73 5.52 -0.23
N LEU A 188 12.68 4.57 -1.16
CA LEU A 188 12.51 4.81 -2.59
C LEU A 188 11.23 4.16 -3.07
N GLY A 189 10.19 4.94 -3.31
CA GLY A 189 8.93 4.43 -3.81
C GLY A 189 8.62 4.85 -5.24
N CYS A 190 8.29 3.87 -6.05
CA CYS A 190 7.60 4.08 -7.31
C CYS A 190 6.27 3.35 -7.27
N TYR A 191 5.23 3.96 -7.85
CA TYR A 191 3.89 3.40 -7.91
C TYR A 191 3.43 3.29 -9.35
N ASP A 192 2.82 2.16 -9.70
CA ASP A 192 2.01 2.08 -10.90
C ASP A 192 0.69 2.80 -10.64
N VAL A 193 0.51 3.94 -11.27
CA VAL A 193 -0.70 4.76 -11.17
C VAL A 193 -1.53 4.58 -12.43
N VAL A 194 -2.82 4.38 -12.25
CA VAL A 194 -3.79 4.31 -13.34
C VAL A 194 -4.71 5.53 -13.20
N ASP A 195 -4.69 6.42 -14.18
CA ASP A 195 -5.59 7.57 -14.20
C ASP A 195 -7.01 7.19 -14.64
N LEU A 196 -7.93 8.16 -14.61
CA LEU A 196 -9.35 7.93 -14.90
C LEU A 196 -9.62 7.48 -16.35
N ASP A 197 -8.70 7.69 -17.28
CA ASP A 197 -8.81 7.23 -18.66
C ASP A 197 -8.20 5.85 -18.91
N GLY A 198 -7.64 5.24 -17.85
CA GLY A 198 -7.06 3.91 -17.89
C GLY A 198 -5.60 3.87 -18.34
N THR A 199 -4.93 5.02 -18.43
CA THR A 199 -3.50 5.09 -18.77
C THR A 199 -2.68 4.69 -17.54
N GLU A 200 -1.83 3.68 -17.73
CA GLU A 200 -0.86 3.25 -16.71
C GLU A 200 0.42 4.08 -16.81
N ARG A 201 0.91 4.53 -15.68
CA ARG A 201 2.25 5.15 -15.56
C ARG A 201 2.86 4.82 -14.22
N MET A 202 4.17 4.63 -14.23
CA MET A 202 4.94 4.53 -13.00
C MET A 202 5.33 5.93 -12.54
N ILE A 203 5.03 6.28 -11.30
CA ILE A 203 5.43 7.54 -10.68
C ILE A 203 6.35 7.26 -9.51
N CYS A 204 7.52 7.88 -9.53
CA CYS A 204 8.54 7.75 -8.50
C CYS A 204 8.79 9.09 -7.85
N ASN A 205 8.42 9.25 -6.57
CA ASN A 205 8.74 10.45 -5.80
C ASN A 205 8.53 10.22 -4.30
N ARG A 206 9.39 10.77 -3.46
CA ARG A 206 9.27 10.72 -1.99
C ARG A 206 8.13 11.56 -1.40
N GLU A 207 7.64 12.54 -2.15
CA GLU A 207 6.56 13.44 -1.73
C GLU A 207 5.27 13.21 -2.55
N PHE A 208 5.13 12.03 -3.15
CA PHE A 208 4.00 11.80 -4.03
C PHE A 208 2.73 11.59 -3.22
N VAL A 209 1.88 12.57 -3.26
CA VAL A 209 0.49 12.46 -2.83
C VAL A 209 -0.33 12.05 -4.04
N VAL A 210 -1.05 10.94 -3.93
CA VAL A 210 -1.92 10.46 -5.02
C VAL A 210 -3.03 11.49 -5.24
N GLU A 211 -3.12 12.02 -6.46
CA GLU A 211 -4.15 13.01 -6.80
C GLU A 211 -5.56 12.41 -6.74
N ALA A 212 -6.53 13.30 -6.52
CA ALA A 212 -7.93 12.93 -6.53
C ALA A 212 -8.35 12.24 -7.84
N GLY A 213 -9.05 11.12 -7.71
CA GLY A 213 -9.52 10.32 -8.84
C GLY A 213 -8.52 9.28 -9.37
N TRP A 214 -7.33 9.21 -8.81
CA TRP A 214 -6.31 8.25 -9.25
C TRP A 214 -6.37 6.94 -8.48
N ARG A 215 -5.78 5.90 -9.08
CA ARG A 215 -5.61 4.57 -8.51
C ARG A 215 -4.15 4.19 -8.45
N VAL A 216 -3.73 3.61 -7.34
CA VAL A 216 -2.39 3.03 -7.18
C VAL A 216 -2.51 1.53 -7.27
N ALA A 217 -1.80 0.90 -8.20
CA ALA A 217 -1.71 -0.54 -8.28
C ALA A 217 -0.70 -1.05 -7.25
N ILE A 218 -1.11 -2.03 -6.44
CA ILE A 218 -0.33 -2.56 -5.34
C ILE A 218 -0.16 -4.06 -5.54
N ASP A 219 1.09 -4.50 -5.53
CA ASP A 219 1.45 -5.92 -5.53
C ASP A 219 1.71 -6.35 -4.07
N PRO A 220 0.84 -7.16 -3.47
CA PRO A 220 1.02 -7.61 -2.10
C PRO A 220 2.00 -8.77 -1.96
N ASP A 221 2.68 -9.19 -3.04
CA ASP A 221 3.51 -10.41 -3.10
C ASP A 221 2.73 -11.66 -2.66
N ALA A 222 1.50 -11.78 -3.17
CA ALA A 222 0.56 -12.81 -2.75
C ALA A 222 1.08 -14.24 -3.01
N PRO A 223 0.91 -15.18 -2.07
CA PRO A 223 1.33 -16.55 -2.26
C PRO A 223 0.54 -17.21 -3.41
N ALA A 224 1.16 -18.20 -4.05
CA ALA A 224 0.54 -18.91 -5.17
C ALA A 224 -0.82 -19.51 -4.76
N GLY A 225 -1.86 -19.19 -5.53
CA GLY A 225 -3.23 -19.64 -5.26
C GLY A 225 -4.06 -18.71 -4.37
N ALA A 226 -3.51 -17.61 -3.90
CA ALA A 226 -4.29 -16.54 -3.27
C ALA A 226 -5.19 -15.87 -4.31
N THR A 227 -6.42 -15.56 -3.91
CA THR A 227 -7.43 -14.91 -4.75
C THR A 227 -7.95 -13.61 -4.16
N ALA A 228 -7.66 -13.37 -2.88
CA ALA A 228 -7.94 -12.10 -2.22
C ALA A 228 -6.91 -11.86 -1.10
N ALA A 229 -6.78 -10.59 -0.70
CA ALA A 229 -6.04 -10.18 0.48
C ALA A 229 -7.01 -9.65 1.56
N ILE A 230 -6.65 -9.85 2.83
CA ILE A 230 -7.27 -9.19 3.98
C ILE A 230 -6.26 -8.15 4.48
N VAL A 231 -6.64 -6.89 4.39
CA VAL A 231 -5.73 -5.79 4.67
C VAL A 231 -6.31 -4.81 5.69
N ASN A 232 -5.47 -4.18 6.47
CA ASN A 232 -5.83 -2.97 7.22
C ASN A 232 -5.41 -1.76 6.38
N LEU A 233 -6.38 -0.97 5.94
CA LEU A 233 -6.19 0.25 5.16
C LEU A 233 -6.32 1.45 6.09
N THR A 234 -5.28 2.28 6.16
CA THR A 234 -5.29 3.53 6.92
C THR A 234 -5.21 4.72 5.98
N ALA A 235 -6.12 5.66 6.12
CA ALA A 235 -6.01 7.00 5.52
C ALA A 235 -5.34 7.94 6.51
N THR A 236 -4.45 8.81 6.04
CA THR A 236 -3.73 9.80 6.86
C THR A 236 -3.40 11.05 6.05
N ALA A 237 -3.25 12.19 6.75
CA ALA A 237 -2.89 13.47 6.16
C ALA A 237 -3.77 13.89 4.97
N ALA A 238 -5.07 13.60 5.02
CA ALA A 238 -6.01 14.00 3.98
C ALA A 238 -6.14 15.53 3.92
N SER A 239 -6.13 16.07 2.69
CA SER A 239 -6.27 17.51 2.44
C SER A 239 -7.70 18.03 2.57
N GLU A 240 -8.67 17.13 2.48
CA GLU A 240 -10.11 17.39 2.59
C GLU A 240 -10.88 16.10 2.92
N ASP A 241 -12.18 16.22 3.16
CA ASP A 241 -13.06 15.08 3.42
C ASP A 241 -13.14 14.16 2.19
N GLY A 242 -12.98 12.85 2.40
CA GLY A 242 -12.95 11.92 1.30
C GLY A 242 -13.06 10.45 1.71
N PHE A 243 -12.74 9.59 0.75
CA PHE A 243 -12.72 8.16 0.97
C PHE A 243 -11.66 7.46 0.12
N PHE A 244 -11.29 6.28 0.57
CA PHE A 244 -10.54 5.30 -0.20
C PHE A 244 -11.42 4.12 -0.56
N SER A 245 -11.20 3.57 -1.75
CA SER A 245 -11.78 2.30 -2.18
C SER A 245 -10.68 1.36 -2.66
N LEU A 246 -10.74 0.12 -2.20
CA LEU A 246 -9.88 -0.96 -2.66
C LEU A 246 -10.67 -1.86 -3.62
N GLU A 247 -10.10 -2.12 -4.77
CA GLU A 247 -10.75 -2.91 -5.82
C GLU A 247 -9.71 -3.74 -6.59
N SER A 248 -10.16 -4.80 -7.28
CA SER A 248 -9.28 -5.48 -8.23
C SER A 248 -8.88 -4.53 -9.34
N CYS A 249 -7.58 -4.45 -9.69
CA CYS A 249 -7.11 -3.60 -10.79
C CYS A 249 -7.74 -3.99 -12.13
N ALA A 250 -8.17 -5.24 -12.31
CA ALA A 250 -8.90 -5.69 -13.50
C ALA A 250 -10.32 -5.09 -13.60
N ALA A 251 -10.91 -4.68 -12.49
CA ALA A 251 -12.24 -4.06 -12.44
C ALA A 251 -12.22 -2.59 -12.87
N ARG A 252 -11.19 -2.14 -13.56
CA ARG A 252 -10.91 -0.76 -13.99
C ARG A 252 -12.14 -0.12 -14.63
N ALA A 253 -12.99 0.47 -13.80
CA ALA A 253 -14.05 1.32 -14.29
C ALA A 253 -13.48 2.73 -14.51
N THR A 254 -13.82 3.35 -15.62
CA THR A 254 -13.58 4.76 -15.93
C THR A 254 -14.41 5.71 -15.04
N ALA A 255 -14.97 5.20 -13.95
CA ALA A 255 -15.88 5.89 -13.06
C ALA A 255 -15.38 5.83 -11.60
N TYR A 256 -15.86 6.73 -10.78
CA TYR A 256 -15.70 6.67 -9.32
C TYR A 256 -16.25 5.34 -8.79
N PRO A 257 -15.56 4.68 -7.83
CA PRO A 257 -16.08 3.49 -7.17
C PRO A 257 -17.44 3.76 -6.53
N GLU A 258 -18.33 2.78 -6.60
CA GLU A 258 -19.65 2.86 -5.94
C GLU A 258 -19.57 2.57 -4.45
N THR A 259 -18.51 1.86 -4.01
CA THR A 259 -18.28 1.47 -2.62
C THR A 259 -17.03 2.16 -2.06
N SER A 260 -16.94 2.28 -0.74
CA SER A 260 -15.78 2.79 -0.04
C SER A 260 -15.36 1.82 1.07
N ASN A 261 -14.04 1.71 1.31
CA ASN A 261 -13.51 0.92 2.42
C ASN A 261 -13.19 1.80 3.64
N VAL A 262 -12.67 3.00 3.42
CA VAL A 262 -12.37 3.97 4.48
C VAL A 262 -12.94 5.31 4.11
N ASN A 263 -13.67 5.94 5.03
CA ASN A 263 -14.14 7.32 4.92
C ASN A 263 -13.45 8.17 5.99
N PHE A 264 -13.01 9.35 5.63
CA PHE A 264 -12.23 10.22 6.48
C PHE A 264 -12.58 11.69 6.27
N VAL A 265 -12.26 12.52 7.25
CA VAL A 265 -12.31 13.98 7.15
C VAL A 265 -10.92 14.57 7.09
N GLU A 266 -10.78 15.82 6.69
CA GLU A 266 -9.51 16.55 6.61
C GLU A 266 -8.62 16.29 7.84
N GLY A 267 -7.36 15.89 7.60
CA GLY A 267 -6.34 15.64 8.61
C GLY A 267 -6.66 14.51 9.60
N GLN A 268 -7.61 13.61 9.31
CA GLN A 268 -7.92 12.45 10.14
C GLN A 268 -7.05 11.26 9.78
N ASP A 269 -6.53 10.58 10.81
CA ASP A 269 -5.93 9.25 10.68
C ASP A 269 -7.01 8.21 11.01
N VAL A 270 -7.38 7.38 10.04
CA VAL A 270 -8.45 6.39 10.23
C VAL A 270 -8.15 5.10 9.49
N ALA A 271 -8.33 3.98 10.18
CA ALA A 271 -8.13 2.64 9.65
C ALA A 271 -9.44 1.87 9.51
N ASN A 272 -9.49 0.96 8.54
CA ASN A 272 -10.53 -0.05 8.40
C ASN A 272 -9.96 -1.35 7.81
N LEU A 273 -10.46 -2.48 8.29
CA LEU A 273 -10.18 -3.78 7.70
C LEU A 273 -10.98 -3.94 6.39
N ALA A 274 -10.37 -4.56 5.39
CA ALA A 274 -11.03 -4.83 4.12
C ALA A 274 -10.63 -6.19 3.54
N VAL A 275 -11.56 -6.83 2.82
CA VAL A 275 -11.33 -8.04 2.02
C VAL A 275 -11.34 -7.65 0.55
N ILE A 276 -10.23 -7.87 -0.14
CA ILE A 276 -10.00 -7.33 -1.49
C ILE A 276 -9.69 -8.46 -2.46
N PRO A 277 -10.48 -8.63 -3.53
CA PRO A 277 -10.14 -9.53 -4.62
C PRO A 277 -8.83 -9.11 -5.32
N LEU A 278 -7.95 -10.07 -5.58
CA LEU A 278 -6.77 -9.89 -6.41
C LEU A 278 -7.14 -10.03 -7.90
N ASP A 279 -6.43 -9.32 -8.77
CA ASP A 279 -6.52 -9.52 -10.21
C ASP A 279 -5.74 -10.77 -10.67
N ALA A 280 -5.70 -11.01 -11.99
CA ALA A 280 -4.99 -12.16 -12.56
C ALA A 280 -3.45 -12.09 -12.35
N ASP A 281 -2.92 -10.89 -12.11
CA ASP A 281 -1.50 -10.65 -11.85
C ASP A 281 -1.20 -10.63 -10.33
N GLY A 282 -2.19 -10.95 -9.48
CA GLY A 282 -2.06 -10.99 -8.02
C GLY A 282 -2.11 -9.61 -7.35
N ARG A 283 -2.55 -8.55 -8.05
CA ARG A 283 -2.54 -7.16 -7.58
C ARG A 283 -3.95 -6.68 -7.21
N PHE A 284 -4.01 -5.59 -6.47
CA PHE A 284 -5.21 -4.79 -6.26
C PHE A 284 -4.91 -3.29 -6.39
N CYS A 285 -5.95 -2.48 -6.56
CA CYS A 285 -5.83 -1.04 -6.73
C CYS A 285 -6.45 -0.28 -5.55
N LEU A 286 -5.75 0.77 -5.09
CA LEU A 286 -6.23 1.75 -4.12
C LEU A 286 -6.68 3.01 -4.86
N PHE A 287 -7.97 3.31 -4.82
CA PHE A 287 -8.54 4.55 -5.36
C PHE A 287 -8.56 5.65 -4.30
N HIS A 288 -8.17 6.86 -4.70
CA HIS A 288 -8.18 8.07 -3.90
C HIS A 288 -9.26 9.03 -4.39
N SER A 289 -10.28 9.33 -3.57
CA SER A 289 -11.29 10.33 -3.92
C SER A 289 -10.78 11.75 -3.81
N VAL A 290 -9.80 11.97 -2.93
CA VAL A 290 -9.13 13.24 -2.65
C VAL A 290 -7.65 12.98 -2.40
N GLU A 291 -6.85 14.04 -2.36
CA GLU A 291 -5.44 13.98 -2.01
C GLU A 291 -5.25 13.55 -0.56
N ALA A 292 -4.66 12.37 -0.34
CA ALA A 292 -4.37 11.81 0.97
C ALA A 292 -3.30 10.72 0.88
N HIS A 293 -2.67 10.37 2.00
CA HIS A 293 -1.79 9.22 2.06
C HIS A 293 -2.54 7.98 2.51
N GLY A 294 -2.33 6.87 1.79
CA GLY A 294 -2.76 5.54 2.19
C GLY A 294 -1.63 4.78 2.87
N VAL A 295 -1.96 3.95 3.86
CA VAL A 295 -1.06 2.95 4.44
C VAL A 295 -1.78 1.62 4.42
N ILE A 296 -1.14 0.56 3.90
CA ILE A 296 -1.75 -0.77 3.81
C ILE A 296 -0.85 -1.80 4.47
N ASP A 297 -1.42 -2.47 5.46
CA ASP A 297 -0.82 -3.61 6.12
C ASP A 297 -1.60 -4.88 5.71
N VAL A 298 -0.95 -5.87 5.10
CA VAL A 298 -1.53 -7.19 4.82
C VAL A 298 -1.52 -8.01 6.09
N LEU A 299 -2.63 -8.66 6.39
CA LEU A 299 -2.82 -9.50 7.57
C LEU A 299 -3.01 -10.98 7.20
N ALA A 300 -3.56 -11.24 6.01
CA ALA A 300 -3.85 -12.57 5.53
C ALA A 300 -4.17 -12.57 4.03
N PHE A 301 -4.14 -13.77 3.46
CA PHE A 301 -4.67 -14.03 2.12
C PHE A 301 -5.83 -15.03 2.16
N LEU A 302 -6.74 -14.94 1.21
CA LEU A 302 -7.75 -15.95 0.97
C LEU A 302 -7.28 -16.88 -0.14
N THR A 303 -7.16 -18.16 0.18
CA THR A 303 -6.63 -19.19 -0.73
C THR A 303 -7.56 -20.41 -0.80
N SER A 304 -7.56 -21.11 -1.93
CA SER A 304 -8.23 -22.40 -2.07
C SER A 304 -7.42 -23.56 -1.46
N SER A 305 -6.26 -23.31 -0.86
CA SER A 305 -5.50 -24.34 -0.15
C SER A 305 -6.28 -24.86 1.05
N THR A 306 -6.18 -26.17 1.28
CA THR A 306 -6.72 -26.85 2.47
C THR A 306 -5.61 -27.32 3.41
N ASP A 307 -4.43 -26.74 3.30
CA ASP A 307 -3.31 -27.07 4.15
C ASP A 307 -3.62 -26.76 5.61
N VAL A 308 -2.95 -27.45 6.52
CA VAL A 308 -3.14 -27.28 7.98
C VAL A 308 -2.76 -25.90 8.50
N THR A 309 -2.11 -25.09 7.67
CA THR A 309 -1.76 -23.69 7.95
C THR A 309 -2.89 -22.71 7.63
N THR A 310 -3.95 -23.17 6.93
CA THR A 310 -5.08 -22.33 6.57
C THR A 310 -6.26 -22.51 7.50
N TYR A 311 -7.07 -21.45 7.68
CA TYR A 311 -8.11 -21.37 8.69
C TYR A 311 -9.49 -21.18 8.06
N SER A 312 -10.49 -21.83 8.67
CA SER A 312 -11.91 -21.49 8.53
C SER A 312 -12.36 -20.63 9.71
N VAL A 313 -13.51 -20.01 9.58
CA VAL A 313 -14.07 -19.10 10.58
C VAL A 313 -15.23 -19.80 11.31
N ALA A 314 -15.25 -19.72 12.63
CA ALA A 314 -16.41 -20.00 13.45
C ALA A 314 -16.97 -18.68 13.99
N PRO A 315 -17.88 -18.01 13.27
CA PRO A 315 -18.48 -16.77 13.72
C PRO A 315 -19.32 -16.99 14.97
N GLN A 316 -19.39 -15.98 15.81
CA GLN A 316 -20.22 -16.01 17.04
C GLN A 316 -20.88 -14.65 17.27
N ALA A 317 -21.91 -14.60 18.09
CA ALA A 317 -22.45 -13.35 18.59
C ALA A 317 -21.31 -12.57 19.32
N PRO A 318 -21.24 -11.25 19.13
CA PRO A 318 -20.17 -10.43 19.74
C PRO A 318 -20.04 -10.66 21.24
N ARG A 319 -18.86 -11.07 21.70
CA ARG A 319 -18.56 -11.37 23.11
C ARG A 319 -17.50 -10.45 23.66
N ARG A 320 -17.87 -9.56 24.59
CA ARG A 320 -16.92 -8.65 25.26
C ARG A 320 -15.95 -9.41 26.14
N ILE A 321 -14.66 -9.23 25.91
CA ILE A 321 -13.58 -9.85 26.67
C ILE A 321 -12.68 -8.82 27.37
N VAL A 322 -12.66 -7.57 26.92
CA VAL A 322 -12.00 -6.44 27.57
C VAL A 322 -12.94 -5.24 27.59
N ASP A 323 -13.03 -4.57 28.72
CA ASP A 323 -13.65 -3.24 28.88
C ASP A 323 -12.96 -2.50 30.03
N THR A 324 -11.90 -1.75 29.72
CA THR A 324 -11.07 -1.07 30.71
C THR A 324 -11.81 0.00 31.51
N ARG A 325 -12.98 0.42 31.07
CA ARG A 325 -13.86 1.38 31.77
C ARG A 325 -14.48 0.79 33.04
N SER A 326 -14.64 -0.53 33.08
CA SER A 326 -15.44 -1.21 34.11
C SER A 326 -14.85 -2.54 34.61
N GLN A 327 -13.86 -3.08 33.92
CA GLN A 327 -13.19 -4.34 34.26
C GLN A 327 -11.70 -4.10 34.45
N PRO A 328 -11.06 -4.78 35.44
CA PRO A 328 -9.61 -4.71 35.56
C PRO A 328 -8.95 -5.23 34.28
N SER A 329 -7.94 -4.54 33.83
CA SER A 329 -7.00 -5.01 32.82
C SER A 329 -5.62 -5.16 33.42
N CYS A 330 -4.90 -6.20 33.01
CA CYS A 330 -3.56 -6.46 33.53
C CYS A 330 -2.53 -5.99 32.52
N ASP A 331 -1.50 -5.29 32.98
CA ASP A 331 -0.33 -5.00 32.16
C ASP A 331 0.56 -6.27 32.02
N THR A 332 1.62 -6.17 31.24
CA THR A 332 2.56 -7.26 31.00
C THR A 332 3.37 -7.66 32.27
N SER A 333 3.33 -6.86 33.35
CA SER A 333 3.92 -7.17 34.66
C SER A 333 2.96 -7.88 35.63
N SER A 334 1.70 -8.12 35.17
CA SER A 334 0.61 -8.72 35.96
C SER A 334 0.01 -7.80 37.03
N GLU A 335 0.18 -6.49 36.92
CA GLU A 335 -0.59 -5.52 37.70
C GLU A 335 -1.95 -5.28 37.02
N CYS A 336 -3.04 -5.48 37.76
CA CYS A 336 -4.39 -5.43 37.23
C CYS A 336 -5.20 -4.31 37.89
N GLU A 337 -5.67 -3.35 37.12
CA GLU A 337 -6.45 -2.20 37.59
C GLU A 337 -7.57 -1.83 36.62
N ILE A 338 -8.64 -1.21 37.13
CA ILE A 338 -9.65 -0.54 36.31
C ILE A 338 -9.13 0.85 35.96
N ARG A 339 -8.54 0.97 34.77
CA ARG A 339 -7.98 2.22 34.28
C ARG A 339 -7.87 2.19 32.74
N PRO A 340 -7.79 3.34 32.09
CA PRO A 340 -7.40 3.39 30.68
C PRO A 340 -6.05 2.70 30.44
N VAL A 341 -5.85 2.16 29.24
CA VAL A 341 -4.52 1.75 28.78
C VAL A 341 -3.66 3.01 28.67
N GLY A 342 -2.49 3.01 29.28
CA GLY A 342 -1.58 4.15 29.29
C GLY A 342 -0.96 4.44 27.91
N ASP A 343 -0.31 5.61 27.81
CA ASP A 343 0.51 5.92 26.65
C ASP A 343 1.72 4.99 26.60
N GLN A 344 1.99 4.41 25.43
CA GLN A 344 3.07 3.45 25.17
C GLN A 344 3.01 2.22 26.11
N GLU A 345 1.82 1.78 26.40
CA GLU A 345 1.57 0.63 27.28
C GLU A 345 0.90 -0.52 26.54
N ALA A 346 1.27 -1.75 26.89
CA ALA A 346 0.61 -2.96 26.45
C ALA A 346 -0.14 -3.62 27.60
N ILE A 347 -1.38 -4.03 27.36
CA ILE A 347 -2.18 -4.84 28.28
C ILE A 347 -2.37 -6.24 27.73
N VAL A 348 -2.50 -7.22 28.64
CA VAL A 348 -2.83 -8.61 28.31
C VAL A 348 -4.34 -8.75 28.10
N ILE A 349 -4.75 -9.42 27.03
CA ILE A 349 -6.15 -9.79 26.75
C ILE A 349 -6.41 -11.16 27.39
N GLU A 350 -6.71 -11.18 28.70
CA GLU A 350 -6.76 -12.41 29.52
C GLU A 350 -7.80 -13.44 29.07
N ALA A 351 -8.94 -12.99 28.52
CA ALA A 351 -10.03 -13.87 28.07
C ALA A 351 -10.00 -14.14 26.55
N ALA A 352 -8.83 -13.90 25.92
CA ALA A 352 -8.63 -14.17 24.50
C ALA A 352 -8.78 -15.67 24.20
N PRO A 353 -9.25 -16.03 22.99
CA PRO A 353 -9.11 -17.38 22.47
C PRO A 353 -7.64 -17.81 22.36
N ASP A 354 -7.35 -19.10 22.52
CA ASP A 354 -6.03 -19.67 22.28
C ASP A 354 -5.68 -19.74 20.77
N GLU A 355 -6.69 -19.75 19.92
CA GLU A 355 -6.57 -19.75 18.46
C GLU A 355 -6.67 -18.32 17.92
N PRO A 356 -6.19 -18.04 16.70
CA PRO A 356 -6.42 -16.73 16.06
C PRO A 356 -7.91 -16.39 16.01
N TYR A 357 -8.24 -15.10 16.15
CA TYR A 357 -9.63 -14.68 16.24
C TYR A 357 -9.89 -13.30 15.60
N LEU A 358 -11.15 -13.08 15.27
CA LEU A 358 -11.68 -11.81 14.80
C LEU A 358 -12.26 -11.05 15.98
N ALA A 359 -11.84 -9.82 16.18
CA ALA A 359 -12.35 -8.98 17.25
C ALA A 359 -12.57 -7.54 16.80
N ASN A 360 -13.68 -6.95 17.24
CA ASN A 360 -13.90 -5.52 17.12
C ASN A 360 -13.17 -4.83 18.26
N LEU A 361 -12.19 -3.98 17.90
CA LEU A 361 -11.47 -3.11 18.83
C LEU A 361 -12.21 -1.78 18.87
N THR A 362 -12.53 -1.28 20.05
CA THR A 362 -13.14 0.04 20.22
C THR A 362 -12.35 0.85 21.22
N VAL A 363 -11.95 2.06 20.83
CA VAL A 363 -11.37 3.07 21.72
C VAL A 363 -12.41 4.09 22.12
N THR A 364 -12.28 4.64 23.32
CA THR A 364 -13.14 5.68 23.85
C THR A 364 -12.43 6.51 24.91
N ARG A 365 -12.84 7.75 25.12
CA ARG A 365 -12.27 8.63 26.16
C ARG A 365 -10.74 8.77 26.04
N SER A 366 -10.22 8.80 24.83
CA SER A 366 -8.80 8.98 24.57
C SER A 366 -8.31 10.36 25.05
N SER A 367 -7.15 10.36 25.73
CA SER A 367 -6.55 11.60 26.26
C SER A 367 -5.62 12.31 25.28
N ALA A 368 -5.18 11.62 24.25
CA ALA A 368 -4.31 12.10 23.17
C ALA A 368 -4.65 11.38 21.86
N PRO A 369 -4.30 11.92 20.70
CA PRO A 369 -4.41 11.16 19.45
C PRO A 369 -3.43 9.99 19.48
N GLY A 370 -3.81 8.87 18.85
CA GLY A 370 -2.98 7.68 18.91
C GLY A 370 -3.49 6.53 18.08
N PHE A 371 -2.98 5.35 18.39
CA PHE A 371 -3.37 4.10 17.74
C PHE A 371 -3.36 2.91 18.70
N ILE A 372 -4.06 1.86 18.32
CA ILE A 372 -4.02 0.54 18.96
C ILE A 372 -3.40 -0.46 17.97
N SER A 373 -2.46 -1.26 18.47
CA SER A 373 -1.99 -2.49 17.83
C SER A 373 -2.36 -3.68 18.70
N ALA A 374 -2.93 -4.72 18.12
CA ALA A 374 -3.29 -5.95 18.82
C ALA A 374 -2.71 -7.17 18.10
N GLY A 375 -2.17 -8.11 18.88
CA GLY A 375 -1.49 -9.31 18.37
C GLY A 375 -0.92 -10.15 19.50
N GLY A 376 0.07 -10.99 19.20
CA GLY A 376 0.80 -11.77 20.20
C GLY A 376 1.57 -10.86 21.15
N CYS A 377 1.60 -11.20 22.45
CA CYS A 377 2.27 -10.36 23.43
C CYS A 377 3.76 -10.20 23.16
N SER A 378 4.42 -11.22 22.61
CA SER A 378 5.83 -11.14 22.22
C SER A 378 6.11 -10.05 21.17
N GLN A 379 5.15 -9.73 20.30
CA GLN A 379 5.27 -8.68 19.29
C GLN A 379 5.10 -7.25 19.85
N MET A 380 4.50 -7.13 21.06
CA MET A 380 4.20 -5.84 21.68
C MET A 380 5.29 -5.38 22.66
N VAL A 381 6.19 -6.27 23.06
CA VAL A 381 7.14 -6.05 24.17
C VAL A 381 8.60 -6.20 23.73
N ASP A 382 8.88 -6.83 22.57
CA ASP A 382 10.24 -7.11 22.12
C ASP A 382 10.82 -5.99 21.23
N GLY A 383 12.01 -5.54 21.57
CA GLY A 383 12.79 -4.56 20.82
C GLY A 383 12.64 -3.12 21.31
N ASP A 384 12.68 -2.17 20.42
CA ASP A 384 12.54 -0.73 20.73
C ASP A 384 11.11 -0.30 21.10
N GLY A 385 10.20 -1.24 21.31
CA GLY A 385 8.99 -1.09 22.10
C GLY A 385 7.75 -0.57 21.40
N VAL A 386 7.79 -0.19 20.11
CA VAL A 386 6.62 0.35 19.40
C VAL A 386 6.26 -0.55 18.21
N PRO A 387 5.03 -1.12 18.16
CA PRO A 387 4.57 -1.86 16.99
C PRO A 387 4.65 -1.03 15.71
N THR A 388 5.05 -1.64 14.60
CA THR A 388 5.20 -0.97 13.30
C THR A 388 3.89 -0.88 12.51
N TRP A 389 2.82 -1.54 12.98
CA TRP A 389 1.48 -1.52 12.41
C TRP A 389 0.46 -0.96 13.40
N SER A 390 -0.70 -0.56 12.90
CA SER A 390 -1.86 -0.18 13.72
C SER A 390 -3.11 -0.90 13.23
N ASN A 391 -3.94 -1.38 14.15
CA ASN A 391 -5.27 -1.89 13.82
C ASN A 391 -6.32 -0.78 13.84
N LEU A 392 -6.13 0.23 14.68
CA LEU A 392 -7.12 1.29 14.90
C LEU A 392 -6.39 2.60 15.22
N ASN A 393 -6.75 3.68 14.51
CA ASN A 393 -6.24 5.03 14.75
C ASN A 393 -7.37 5.92 15.28
N TYR A 394 -7.04 6.88 16.17
CA TYR A 394 -8.05 7.71 16.84
C TYR A 394 -7.52 9.11 17.19
N ARG A 395 -8.45 10.06 17.32
CA ARG A 395 -8.21 11.41 17.85
C ARG A 395 -8.56 11.50 19.33
N VAL A 396 -8.24 12.64 19.94
CA VAL A 396 -8.67 12.95 21.32
C VAL A 396 -10.18 12.91 21.43
N GLU A 397 -10.68 12.25 22.49
CA GLU A 397 -12.10 12.12 22.82
C GLU A 397 -12.96 11.48 21.72
N GLU A 398 -12.36 10.83 20.72
CA GLU A 398 -13.05 10.11 19.66
C GLU A 398 -13.43 8.70 20.10
N ASP A 399 -14.68 8.30 19.84
CA ASP A 399 -15.14 6.92 19.94
C ASP A 399 -14.98 6.26 18.56
N ARG A 400 -14.07 5.30 18.44
CA ARG A 400 -13.75 4.64 17.16
C ARG A 400 -13.67 3.14 17.30
N ALA A 401 -14.17 2.41 16.30
CA ALA A 401 -14.07 0.96 16.22
C ALA A 401 -13.42 0.52 14.91
N ASN A 402 -12.71 -0.62 14.94
CA ASN A 402 -12.23 -1.34 13.77
C ASN A 402 -12.16 -2.84 14.04
N LEU A 403 -12.52 -3.64 13.03
CA LEU A 403 -12.32 -5.09 13.07
C LEU A 403 -10.83 -5.42 12.93
N ALA A 404 -10.36 -6.38 13.69
CA ALA A 404 -8.99 -6.86 13.64
C ALA A 404 -8.93 -8.39 13.61
N ILE A 405 -7.91 -8.94 12.95
CA ILE A 405 -7.48 -10.32 13.13
C ILE A 405 -6.38 -10.30 14.18
N ILE A 406 -6.58 -11.03 15.27
CA ILE A 406 -5.62 -11.12 16.38
C ILE A 406 -5.07 -12.54 16.41
N ARG A 407 -3.75 -12.66 16.34
CA ARG A 407 -3.03 -13.94 16.41
C ARG A 407 -2.27 -13.99 17.74
N PRO A 408 -2.62 -14.94 18.65
CA PRO A 408 -1.85 -15.17 19.86
C PRO A 408 -0.40 -15.57 19.55
N ASP A 409 0.52 -15.27 20.43
CA ASP A 409 1.91 -15.72 20.30
C ASP A 409 2.08 -17.22 20.63
N SER A 410 3.32 -17.70 20.60
CA SER A 410 3.65 -19.11 20.90
C SER A 410 3.30 -19.53 22.35
N ASN A 411 3.03 -18.59 23.25
CA ASN A 411 2.58 -18.82 24.62
C ASN A 411 1.05 -18.75 24.75
N LEU A 412 0.33 -18.64 23.62
CA LEU A 412 -1.13 -18.46 23.52
C LEU A 412 -1.59 -17.14 24.16
N ALA A 413 -0.72 -16.14 24.24
CA ALA A 413 -1.00 -14.85 24.81
C ALA A 413 -1.28 -13.80 23.73
N SER A 414 -2.34 -13.02 23.96
CA SER A 414 -2.72 -11.86 23.16
C SER A 414 -2.60 -10.59 23.97
N CYS A 415 -2.07 -9.53 23.36
CA CYS A 415 -1.91 -8.21 23.95
C CYS A 415 -2.46 -7.12 23.03
N ALA A 416 -2.79 -5.98 23.65
CA ALA A 416 -3.09 -4.74 22.94
C ALA A 416 -2.18 -3.62 23.44
N TYR A 417 -1.48 -2.98 22.52
CA TYR A 417 -0.61 -1.84 22.76
C TYR A 417 -1.33 -0.54 22.39
N SER A 418 -1.20 0.48 23.23
CA SER A 418 -1.72 1.82 23.00
C SER A 418 -0.61 2.84 22.89
N TRP A 419 -0.65 3.64 21.82
CA TRP A 419 0.04 4.92 21.74
C TRP A 419 -0.98 6.03 21.94
N GLY A 420 -0.77 6.91 22.92
CA GLY A 420 -1.63 8.07 23.20
C GLY A 420 -2.61 7.90 24.38
N GLY A 421 -2.76 6.71 24.93
CA GLY A 421 -3.61 6.44 26.10
C GLY A 421 -5.11 6.54 25.86
N THR A 422 -5.85 5.45 26.12
CA THR A 422 -7.30 5.36 25.84
C THR A 422 -7.95 4.25 26.66
N ASP A 423 -9.27 4.32 26.87
CA ASP A 423 -10.03 3.15 27.24
C ASP A 423 -10.20 2.23 26.02
N LEU A 424 -10.02 0.93 26.25
CA LEU A 424 -10.10 -0.12 25.23
C LEU A 424 -11.23 -1.09 25.55
N ILE A 425 -11.98 -1.42 24.49
CA ILE A 425 -12.98 -2.49 24.50
C ILE A 425 -12.60 -3.48 23.41
N VAL A 426 -12.71 -4.79 23.72
CA VAL A 426 -12.47 -5.87 22.75
C VAL A 426 -13.66 -6.81 22.77
N ASP A 427 -14.33 -6.89 21.62
CA ASP A 427 -15.49 -7.77 21.39
C ASP A 427 -15.14 -8.84 20.35
N VAL A 428 -15.06 -10.12 20.75
CA VAL A 428 -14.75 -11.24 19.84
C VAL A 428 -15.98 -11.58 18.99
N LEU A 429 -15.79 -11.68 17.67
CA LEU A 429 -16.82 -11.99 16.69
C LEU A 429 -16.69 -13.40 16.09
N GLY A 430 -15.54 -14.03 16.22
CA GLY A 430 -15.31 -15.38 15.69
C GLY A 430 -13.89 -15.86 15.97
N THR A 431 -13.73 -17.17 15.96
CA THR A 431 -12.44 -17.84 16.12
C THR A 431 -12.06 -18.54 14.80
N LEU A 432 -10.78 -18.58 14.53
CA LEU A 432 -10.22 -19.20 13.31
C LEU A 432 -9.66 -20.57 13.67
N PHE A 433 -10.07 -21.61 12.93
CA PHE A 433 -9.65 -22.99 13.17
C PHE A 433 -9.04 -23.60 11.92
N SER A 434 -7.86 -24.21 12.04
CA SER A 434 -7.17 -24.88 10.94
C SER A 434 -7.78 -26.26 10.60
N THR A 435 -8.43 -26.91 11.54
CA THR A 435 -8.85 -28.32 11.42
C THR A 435 -10.35 -28.57 11.62
N ASP A 436 -11.14 -27.53 11.88
CA ASP A 436 -12.58 -27.70 12.10
C ASP A 436 -13.34 -27.82 10.78
N PRO A 437 -13.90 -29.00 10.44
CA PRO A 437 -14.70 -29.19 9.23
C PRO A 437 -16.06 -28.47 9.28
N SER A 438 -16.50 -27.99 10.44
CA SER A 438 -17.74 -27.22 10.62
C SER A 438 -17.53 -25.71 10.51
N GLY A 439 -16.27 -25.24 10.42
CA GLY A 439 -15.95 -23.85 10.22
C GLY A 439 -16.39 -23.36 8.83
N LEU A 440 -16.83 -22.10 8.77
CA LEU A 440 -17.24 -21.49 7.51
C LEU A 440 -16.01 -21.07 6.70
N ALA A 441 -16.10 -21.25 5.40
CA ALA A 441 -15.11 -20.77 4.45
C ALA A 441 -15.67 -19.59 3.65
N TRP A 442 -14.77 -18.83 3.06
CA TRP A 442 -15.11 -17.61 2.33
C TRP A 442 -15.50 -17.91 0.89
N THR A 443 -16.45 -17.15 0.38
CA THR A 443 -16.79 -17.04 -1.04
C THR A 443 -16.71 -15.56 -1.40
N LEU A 444 -15.83 -15.21 -2.33
CA LEU A 444 -15.72 -13.82 -2.79
C LEU A 444 -16.92 -13.47 -3.66
N THR A 445 -17.47 -12.29 -3.41
CA THR A 445 -18.45 -11.63 -4.25
C THR A 445 -17.90 -10.29 -4.70
N PRO A 446 -18.25 -9.77 -5.87
CA PRO A 446 -18.00 -8.38 -6.17
C PRO A 446 -18.62 -7.50 -5.07
N PRO A 447 -17.94 -6.46 -4.59
CA PRO A 447 -18.53 -5.56 -3.61
C PRO A 447 -19.86 -5.02 -4.09
N GLU A 448 -20.92 -5.23 -3.30
CA GLU A 448 -22.28 -4.84 -3.65
C GLU A 448 -22.90 -3.97 -2.57
N ARG A 449 -23.42 -2.79 -2.97
CA ARG A 449 -24.18 -1.91 -2.09
C ARG A 449 -25.61 -2.41 -1.94
N ILE A 450 -25.95 -2.95 -0.78
CA ILE A 450 -27.28 -3.46 -0.46
C ILE A 450 -28.17 -2.42 0.24
N LEU A 451 -27.58 -1.37 0.80
CA LEU A 451 -28.30 -0.28 1.44
C LEU A 451 -27.56 1.07 1.28
N ASP A 452 -28.28 2.12 0.93
CA ASP A 452 -27.87 3.51 1.09
C ASP A 452 -29.09 4.38 1.45
N THR A 453 -29.27 4.65 2.74
CA THR A 453 -30.44 5.38 3.24
C THR A 453 -30.49 6.86 2.82
N ARG A 454 -29.47 7.37 2.14
CA ARG A 454 -29.43 8.73 1.59
C ARG A 454 -30.07 8.84 0.20
N ARG A 455 -30.26 7.71 -0.51
CA ARG A 455 -30.52 7.68 -1.97
C ARG A 455 -31.88 7.13 -2.38
N CYS A 456 -32.76 6.80 -1.44
CA CYS A 456 -34.08 6.28 -1.77
C CYS A 456 -35.23 7.20 -1.29
N ASP A 457 -36.39 7.12 -1.95
CA ASP A 457 -37.50 8.07 -1.79
C ASP A 457 -38.51 7.68 -0.67
N GLU A 458 -38.34 6.51 -0.04
CA GLU A 458 -39.24 6.00 1.02
C GLU A 458 -38.49 5.70 2.33
N PRO A 459 -39.14 5.77 3.51
CA PRO A 459 -38.49 5.38 4.76
C PRO A 459 -37.93 3.94 4.70
N PRO A 460 -36.72 3.68 5.26
CA PRO A 460 -35.92 4.57 6.13
C PRO A 460 -35.04 5.57 5.37
N CYS A 461 -35.15 5.65 4.07
CA CYS A 461 -34.22 6.35 3.21
C CYS A 461 -34.22 7.87 3.35
N THR A 462 -35.30 8.52 3.63
CA THR A 462 -35.33 9.99 3.70
C THR A 462 -34.80 10.57 5.02
N PHE A 463 -34.68 9.75 6.06
CA PHE A 463 -34.37 10.23 7.42
C PHE A 463 -33.25 9.44 8.11
N GLY A 464 -32.68 8.42 7.43
CA GLY A 464 -31.76 7.47 8.04
C GLY A 464 -32.46 6.53 9.01
N ILE A 465 -31.69 5.89 9.88
CA ILE A 465 -32.18 5.05 10.98
C ILE A 465 -32.33 5.92 12.24
N ASP A 466 -33.49 5.82 12.90
CA ASP A 466 -33.78 6.55 14.13
C ASP A 466 -33.16 5.87 15.37
N LYS A 467 -33.01 6.66 16.43
CA LYS A 467 -32.50 6.18 17.71
C LYS A 467 -33.38 5.05 18.28
N GLY A 468 -32.73 3.91 18.58
CA GLY A 468 -33.39 2.73 19.16
C GLY A 468 -34.19 1.91 18.14
N GLU A 469 -34.10 2.23 16.87
CA GLU A 469 -34.74 1.51 15.78
C GLU A 469 -33.90 0.30 15.35
N VAL A 470 -34.58 -0.79 14.97
CA VAL A 470 -33.98 -1.96 14.29
C VAL A 470 -34.38 -1.88 12.81
N LEU A 471 -33.38 -1.71 11.96
CA LEU A 471 -33.54 -1.71 10.51
C LEU A 471 -33.22 -3.10 9.96
N ARG A 472 -34.15 -3.68 9.18
CA ARG A 472 -33.97 -4.93 8.45
C ARG A 472 -33.45 -4.63 7.05
N ILE A 473 -32.37 -5.30 6.68
CA ILE A 473 -31.65 -5.08 5.43
C ILE A 473 -31.67 -6.39 4.65
N PRO A 474 -32.41 -6.48 3.54
CA PRO A 474 -32.42 -7.67 2.69
C PRO A 474 -31.02 -7.97 2.13
N VAL A 475 -30.63 -9.23 2.14
CA VAL A 475 -29.40 -9.76 1.55
C VAL A 475 -29.76 -10.89 0.59
N ASP A 476 -29.34 -10.77 -0.67
CA ASP A 476 -29.54 -11.81 -1.67
C ASP A 476 -28.44 -12.90 -1.53
N SER A 477 -28.49 -13.61 -0.40
CA SER A 477 -27.55 -14.67 -0.08
C SER A 477 -28.17 -15.72 0.83
N ASP A 478 -27.88 -16.99 0.55
CA ASP A 478 -28.20 -18.14 1.40
C ASP A 478 -27.09 -18.45 2.43
N ALA A 479 -26.00 -17.70 2.44
CA ALA A 479 -24.90 -17.87 3.38
C ALA A 479 -25.35 -17.54 4.81
N PRO A 480 -24.92 -18.29 5.84
CA PRO A 480 -25.28 -17.98 7.23
C PRO A 480 -24.66 -16.69 7.75
N PHE A 481 -23.56 -16.23 7.15
CA PHE A 481 -22.91 -14.96 7.46
C PHE A 481 -22.42 -14.28 6.20
N VAL A 482 -22.39 -12.94 6.23
CA VAL A 482 -21.77 -12.07 5.23
C VAL A 482 -20.78 -11.12 5.89
N ALA A 483 -19.68 -10.85 5.20
CA ALA A 483 -18.76 -9.79 5.57
C ALA A 483 -19.26 -8.49 4.95
N VAL A 484 -19.60 -7.51 5.78
CA VAL A 484 -20.18 -6.24 5.35
C VAL A 484 -19.36 -5.06 5.86
N ASN A 485 -19.09 -4.12 4.96
CA ASN A 485 -18.61 -2.79 5.36
C ASN A 485 -19.81 -1.91 5.69
N VAL A 486 -19.90 -1.47 6.94
CA VAL A 486 -20.98 -0.63 7.44
C VAL A 486 -20.47 0.77 7.62
N THR A 487 -21.05 1.72 6.89
CA THR A 487 -20.74 3.14 7.02
C THR A 487 -21.91 3.87 7.65
N ALA A 488 -21.69 4.49 8.80
CA ALA A 488 -22.59 5.48 9.39
C ALA A 488 -22.15 6.88 8.96
N THR A 489 -23.08 7.71 8.51
CA THR A 489 -22.77 9.04 7.97
C THR A 489 -23.88 10.04 8.28
N ASP A 490 -23.55 11.34 8.22
CA ASP A 490 -24.48 12.42 8.50
C ASP A 490 -25.21 12.25 9.85
N ALA A 491 -24.49 11.77 10.88
CA ALA A 491 -25.05 11.52 12.20
C ALA A 491 -25.50 12.84 12.85
N LEU A 492 -26.75 12.89 13.33
CA LEU A 492 -27.26 14.10 13.98
C LEU A 492 -26.78 14.25 15.43
N GLU A 493 -26.41 13.14 16.08
CA GLU A 493 -25.87 13.10 17.43
C GLU A 493 -24.79 11.99 17.51
N TRP A 494 -23.91 12.06 18.50
CA TRP A 494 -22.98 10.99 18.76
C TRP A 494 -23.71 9.68 19.07
N GLY A 495 -23.13 8.57 18.69
CA GLY A 495 -23.73 7.27 18.92
C GLY A 495 -22.93 6.12 18.32
N PHE A 496 -23.62 5.01 18.18
CA PHE A 496 -23.06 3.82 17.55
C PHE A 496 -24.15 3.02 16.82
N VAL A 497 -23.70 2.22 15.88
CA VAL A 497 -24.52 1.23 15.18
C VAL A 497 -24.03 -0.16 15.58
N THR A 498 -24.96 -1.07 15.81
CA THR A 498 -24.69 -2.49 16.03
C THR A 498 -25.32 -3.30 14.91
N ILE A 499 -24.51 -4.14 14.27
CA ILE A 499 -24.98 -5.19 13.36
C ILE A 499 -24.96 -6.49 14.13
N ASP A 500 -26.11 -7.20 14.13
CA ASP A 500 -26.25 -8.51 14.78
C ASP A 500 -27.40 -9.26 14.12
N ALA A 501 -27.63 -10.53 14.54
CA ALA A 501 -28.78 -11.32 14.15
C ALA A 501 -30.09 -10.56 14.42
N CYS A 502 -31.03 -10.58 13.51
CA CYS A 502 -32.32 -9.88 13.67
C CYS A 502 -33.07 -10.32 14.92
N SER A 503 -33.04 -11.63 15.20
CA SER A 503 -33.69 -12.19 16.43
C SER A 503 -33.04 -11.65 17.73
N THR A 504 -31.72 -11.39 17.72
CA THR A 504 -30.99 -10.80 18.86
C THR A 504 -31.43 -9.36 19.08
N LEU A 505 -31.44 -8.55 18.02
CA LEU A 505 -31.80 -7.12 18.13
C LEU A 505 -33.28 -6.90 18.45
N ASP A 506 -34.19 -7.72 17.90
CA ASP A 506 -35.62 -7.67 18.21
C ASP A 506 -35.95 -8.02 19.68
N ALA A 507 -35.12 -8.85 20.31
CA ALA A 507 -35.29 -9.25 21.70
C ALA A 507 -34.75 -8.22 22.72
N LEU A 508 -34.07 -7.15 22.26
CA LEU A 508 -33.48 -6.15 23.15
C LEU A 508 -34.55 -5.35 23.91
N THR A 509 -34.31 -5.15 25.20
CA THR A 509 -35.11 -4.23 26.03
C THR A 509 -34.39 -2.90 26.31
N GLY A 510 -33.32 -2.62 25.58
CA GLY A 510 -32.48 -1.43 25.72
C GLY A 510 -31.42 -1.37 24.61
N SER A 511 -30.31 -0.72 24.87
CA SER A 511 -29.21 -0.65 23.90
C SER A 511 -28.43 -1.96 23.87
N PRO A 512 -27.91 -2.37 22.70
CA PRO A 512 -26.92 -3.45 22.62
C PRO A 512 -25.71 -3.17 23.53
N SER A 513 -25.07 -4.22 24.01
CA SER A 513 -23.86 -4.11 24.84
C SER A 513 -22.58 -3.92 24.02
N THR A 514 -22.65 -4.17 22.71
CA THR A 514 -21.54 -4.08 21.76
C THR A 514 -21.85 -3.09 20.64
N SER A 515 -20.85 -2.52 20.01
CA SER A 515 -20.96 -1.63 18.86
C SER A 515 -20.18 -2.18 17.68
N THR A 516 -20.70 -2.00 16.47
CA THR A 516 -19.98 -2.27 15.22
C THR A 516 -19.26 -1.00 14.74
N VAL A 517 -19.98 0.11 14.64
CA VAL A 517 -19.45 1.40 14.22
C VAL A 517 -19.78 2.44 15.28
N ASN A 518 -18.78 3.23 15.70
CA ASN A 518 -18.96 4.37 16.59
C ASN A 518 -18.84 5.65 15.75
N ILE A 519 -19.67 6.63 16.04
CA ILE A 519 -19.76 7.85 15.21
C ILE A 519 -20.06 9.09 16.07
N ASP A 520 -19.32 10.16 15.78
CA ASP A 520 -19.57 11.49 16.33
C ASP A 520 -20.62 12.25 15.52
N SER A 521 -21.23 13.26 16.12
CA SER A 521 -22.18 14.12 15.43
C SER A 521 -21.55 14.80 14.21
N GLY A 522 -22.21 14.69 13.06
CA GLY A 522 -21.75 15.25 11.79
C GLY A 522 -20.62 14.47 11.10
N ALA A 523 -20.14 13.39 11.73
CA ALA A 523 -19.04 12.60 11.19
C ALA A 523 -19.50 11.48 10.23
N THR A 524 -18.53 10.84 9.58
CA THR A 524 -18.68 9.59 8.83
C THR A 524 -17.68 8.58 9.37
N ALA A 525 -18.14 7.36 9.64
CA ALA A 525 -17.30 6.27 10.12
C ALA A 525 -17.69 4.96 9.44
N ALA A 526 -16.71 4.15 9.08
CA ALA A 526 -16.90 2.83 8.50
C ALA A 526 -16.20 1.76 9.31
N ASN A 527 -16.73 0.54 9.31
CA ASN A 527 -16.09 -0.64 9.86
C ASN A 527 -16.58 -1.91 9.14
N LEU A 528 -15.67 -2.83 8.89
CA LEU A 528 -16.00 -4.18 8.43
C LEU A 528 -16.50 -5.02 9.61
N THR A 529 -17.50 -5.85 9.38
CA THR A 529 -17.98 -6.81 10.38
C THR A 529 -18.51 -8.09 9.71
N LEU A 530 -18.70 -9.13 10.52
CA LEU A 530 -19.44 -10.33 10.14
C LEU A 530 -20.89 -10.21 10.60
N ALA A 531 -21.82 -10.21 9.66
CA ALA A 531 -23.25 -10.11 9.93
C ALA A 531 -23.92 -11.48 9.77
N ALA A 532 -24.66 -11.93 10.78
CA ALA A 532 -25.47 -13.14 10.69
C ALA A 532 -26.69 -12.90 9.80
N VAL A 533 -26.91 -13.77 8.81
CA VAL A 533 -28.07 -13.71 7.93
C VAL A 533 -29.20 -14.59 8.49
N GLU A 534 -30.34 -13.99 8.77
CA GLU A 534 -31.55 -14.67 9.22
C GLU A 534 -32.70 -14.41 8.24
N ASN A 535 -33.22 -15.47 7.63
CA ASN A 535 -34.33 -15.41 6.64
C ASN A 535 -34.05 -14.46 5.46
N GLY A 536 -32.79 -14.35 5.02
CA GLY A 536 -32.38 -13.46 3.94
C GLY A 536 -32.24 -11.99 4.36
N GLU A 537 -32.10 -11.71 5.65
CA GLU A 537 -31.93 -10.36 6.19
C GLU A 537 -30.77 -10.31 7.19
N ILE A 538 -30.10 -9.15 7.26
CA ILE A 538 -29.25 -8.74 8.38
C ILE A 538 -29.91 -7.54 9.08
N CYS A 539 -29.59 -7.31 10.36
CA CYS A 539 -30.21 -6.24 11.10
C CYS A 539 -29.18 -5.24 11.66
N ALA A 540 -29.57 -3.96 11.64
CA ALA A 540 -28.85 -2.85 12.23
C ALA A 540 -29.67 -2.15 13.30
N TRP A 541 -29.07 -1.86 14.45
CA TRP A 541 -29.66 -1.04 15.50
C TRP A 541 -28.82 0.22 15.70
N SER A 542 -29.46 1.38 15.91
CA SER A 542 -28.73 2.63 16.10
C SER A 542 -29.02 3.29 17.45
N TYR A 543 -27.96 3.76 18.12
CA TYR A 543 -28.08 4.56 19.33
C TYR A 543 -28.46 6.02 19.05
N GLY A 544 -27.97 6.60 17.96
CA GLY A 544 -28.26 7.96 17.49
C GLY A 544 -28.83 7.95 16.07
N ARG A 545 -29.49 9.03 15.66
CA ARG A 545 -29.97 9.14 14.29
C ARG A 545 -28.81 9.33 13.32
N THR A 546 -28.70 8.44 12.32
CA THR A 546 -27.64 8.46 11.31
C THR A 546 -28.14 7.87 9.98
N HIS A 547 -27.52 8.22 8.88
CA HIS A 547 -27.64 7.46 7.64
C HIS A 547 -26.72 6.24 7.67
N LEU A 548 -27.18 5.17 7.00
CA LEU A 548 -26.41 3.94 6.84
C LEU A 548 -26.17 3.61 5.38
N ILE A 549 -24.97 3.15 5.11
CA ILE A 549 -24.55 2.50 3.87
C ILE A 549 -24.03 1.13 4.25
N VAL A 550 -24.45 0.10 3.54
CA VAL A 550 -24.01 -1.28 3.78
C VAL A 550 -23.57 -1.90 2.46
N ASP A 551 -22.31 -2.29 2.41
CA ASP A 551 -21.69 -2.91 1.25
C ASP A 551 -21.24 -4.34 1.61
N VAL A 552 -21.77 -5.37 0.93
CA VAL A 552 -21.32 -6.76 1.07
C VAL A 552 -20.00 -6.93 0.34
N GLN A 553 -19.02 -7.56 0.99
CA GLN A 553 -17.68 -7.81 0.42
C GLN A 553 -17.41 -9.30 0.19
N ALA A 554 -17.99 -10.18 0.99
CA ALA A 554 -17.85 -11.63 0.86
C ALA A 554 -18.93 -12.37 1.63
N GLU A 555 -19.11 -13.63 1.32
CA GLU A 555 -19.97 -14.57 2.04
C GLU A 555 -19.12 -15.57 2.83
N LEU A 556 -19.67 -16.05 3.95
CA LEU A 556 -19.09 -17.14 4.72
C LEU A 556 -20.11 -18.27 4.79
N ASN A 557 -19.78 -19.41 4.22
CA ASN A 557 -20.66 -20.58 4.20
C ASN A 557 -19.87 -21.90 4.31
N ILE A 558 -20.57 -23.02 4.53
CA ILE A 558 -19.93 -24.32 4.70
C ILE A 558 -19.34 -24.86 3.41
N ASP A 559 -19.91 -24.46 2.28
CA ASP A 559 -19.49 -24.84 0.93
C ASP A 559 -18.54 -23.80 0.31
N GLY A 560 -18.10 -22.82 1.07
CA GLY A 560 -17.11 -21.83 0.65
C GLY A 560 -15.80 -22.49 0.23
N ASN A 561 -15.13 -21.90 -0.74
CA ASN A 561 -13.95 -22.48 -1.36
C ASN A 561 -12.63 -21.84 -0.96
N LEU A 562 -12.67 -20.79 -0.13
CA LEU A 562 -11.48 -20.06 0.29
C LEU A 562 -11.29 -20.09 1.81
N ARG A 563 -10.07 -20.23 2.23
CA ARG A 563 -9.65 -20.25 3.62
C ARG A 563 -8.65 -19.13 3.87
N ILE A 564 -8.54 -18.70 5.11
CA ILE A 564 -7.59 -17.67 5.53
C ILE A 564 -6.20 -18.30 5.66
N ASP A 565 -5.23 -17.79 4.94
CA ASP A 565 -3.80 -18.01 5.14
C ASP A 565 -3.25 -16.79 5.87
N LEU A 566 -2.97 -16.98 7.19
CA LEU A 566 -2.57 -15.89 8.05
C LEU A 566 -1.10 -15.54 7.84
N ASP A 567 -0.85 -14.26 7.70
CA ASP A 567 0.50 -13.70 7.71
C ASP A 567 0.74 -12.86 8.97
N GLU A 568 1.98 -12.50 9.24
CA GLU A 568 2.27 -11.44 10.21
C GLU A 568 1.95 -10.09 9.56
N PRO A 569 1.43 -9.10 10.34
CA PRO A 569 1.12 -7.81 9.75
C PRO A 569 2.31 -7.24 8.97
N LEU A 570 2.18 -7.17 7.66
CA LEU A 570 3.23 -6.72 6.75
C LEU A 570 2.81 -5.44 6.05
N ARG A 571 3.54 -4.34 6.28
CA ARG A 571 3.31 -3.09 5.56
C ARG A 571 3.81 -3.22 4.12
N ILE A 572 2.88 -3.19 3.16
CA ILE A 572 3.16 -3.30 1.73
C ILE A 572 3.08 -1.96 0.99
N TYR A 573 2.44 -0.96 1.60
CA TYR A 573 2.28 0.37 1.04
C TYR A 573 2.27 1.42 2.14
N ASP A 574 3.05 2.49 1.97
CA ASP A 574 3.05 3.65 2.85
C ASP A 574 3.24 4.93 2.03
N GLY A 575 2.14 5.57 1.65
CA GLY A 575 2.13 6.79 0.83
C GLY A 575 2.90 7.96 1.44
N ARG A 576 3.10 7.99 2.75
CA ARG A 576 3.88 9.05 3.44
C ARG A 576 5.38 8.95 3.15
N LYS A 577 5.86 7.75 2.83
CA LYS A 577 7.28 7.46 2.57
C LYS A 577 7.62 7.44 1.10
N GLY A 578 6.61 7.64 0.23
CA GLY A 578 6.81 7.56 -1.21
C GLY A 578 7.24 6.17 -1.68
N GLY A 579 6.85 5.09 -0.99
CA GLY A 579 7.35 3.77 -1.27
C GLY A 579 6.33 2.65 -1.25
N THR A 580 6.39 1.75 -2.24
CA THR A 580 5.89 0.39 -2.10
C THR A 580 6.82 -0.32 -1.14
N GLY A 581 6.54 -0.26 0.13
CA GLY A 581 7.35 -0.99 1.08
C GLY A 581 6.87 -2.42 1.20
N LEU A 582 7.45 -3.37 0.50
CA LEU A 582 7.78 -4.61 1.18
C LEU A 582 8.89 -4.25 2.17
N ILE A 583 8.52 -3.88 3.37
CA ILE A 583 9.46 -3.78 4.47
C ILE A 583 9.84 -5.23 4.80
N THR A 584 10.89 -5.73 4.18
CA THR A 584 11.56 -6.91 4.70
C THR A 584 12.29 -6.49 5.97
N GLN A 585 11.94 -7.12 7.08
CA GLN A 585 12.72 -7.07 8.31
C GLN A 585 14.17 -7.48 8.08
#